data_6ad079335258aa8a3b7efd22eada595b
#
_entry.id   6ad079335258aa8a3b7efd22eada595b
#
_cell.length_a   1.000
_cell.length_b   1.000
_cell.length_c   1.000
_cell.angle_alpha   90.00
_cell.angle_beta   90.00
_cell.angle_gamma   90.00
#
_symmetry.space_group_name_H-M   'P 1'
#
loop_
_entity.id
_entity.type
_entity.pdbx_description
1 polymer ?
#
loop_
_entity_poly.entity_id
_entity_poly.type
_entity_poly.pdbx_seq_one_letter_code
_entity_poly.pdbx_strand_id
1 'polypeptide(L)'
;MDTISRGARRAFPLRRAGLALVVAAATLSSGCSLWNGSLWGGSSKPKPAELGPVVPVLGVRQAWTSKIGSIGRLPLDVHVNGTTVTVASSDGTVAAIDARTGGDLWRATVGEPLSAGVGSDGKWAAVVTQSNQLVVLSQGRELWRKPLSAQAYTAPLVAGNRVFVLGGDRSLTAFDAAGGTKLWNQQRPGEPLVLRQDGLLTAVGDTLIAGMSGRMVGFNPDNGTVRWEAPLASPRGTNDVERLVELLGRVSREGDSVCARAYQATVGCVDTSRGTVAWTRPASGTEGIHGDGTMLFGTESNGTVIAWKRSDGAQAWSLDKLRYRRLTAPLLLGRSVVVGDDSGLVHLLSRDDGAFLNRLTTDGSGVAAAPVAAGETLVVVTRNGGIYGFRPE
;
A
#
# COMPACT_ATOMS: atom_id res chain seq x y z
N MET A 1 -56.56 -22.41 52.33
CA MET A 1 -56.83 -21.54 53.49
C MET A 1 -56.46 -20.16 52.99
N ASP A 2 -57.43 -19.45 52.34
CA ASP A 2 -58.32 -18.45 52.89
C ASP A 2 -57.56 -17.18 53.28
N THR A 3 -57.81 -15.97 52.79
CA THR A 3 -59.10 -15.27 52.50
C THR A 3 -58.71 -13.93 51.82
N ILE A 4 -59.24 -13.54 50.72
CA ILE A 4 -60.27 -12.55 50.36
C ILE A 4 -60.31 -11.26 51.24
N SER A 5 -60.27 -10.08 50.64
CA SER A 5 -61.17 -8.93 50.83
C SER A 5 -60.72 -7.76 49.92
N ARG A 6 -61.33 -7.41 48.83
CA ARG A 6 -62.51 -6.58 48.51
C ARG A 6 -62.50 -5.17 49.16
N GLY A 7 -62.43 -4.18 48.29
CA GLY A 7 -63.44 -3.13 48.15
C GLY A 7 -63.01 -1.71 48.43
N ALA A 8 -63.09 -0.80 47.47
CA ALA A 8 -64.17 0.15 47.32
C ALA A 8 -63.85 1.25 46.35
N ARG A 9 -64.71 1.36 45.37
CA ARG A 9 -64.81 2.53 44.44
C ARG A 9 -65.29 3.76 45.20
N ARG A 10 -64.79 4.92 44.96
CA ARG A 10 -65.58 6.18 45.04
C ARG A 10 -65.23 7.07 43.88
N ALA A 11 -66.27 7.52 43.21
CA ALA A 11 -66.34 8.42 42.07
C ALA A 11 -66.67 9.86 42.50
N PHE A 12 -66.19 10.79 41.62
CA PHE A 12 -66.71 12.15 41.35
C PHE A 12 -66.40 13.33 42.28
N PRO A 13 -66.32 14.60 41.76
CA PRO A 13 -66.83 15.12 40.49
C PRO A 13 -65.86 16.03 39.68
N LEU A 14 -66.16 16.12 38.39
CA LEU A 14 -65.75 17.26 37.52
C LEU A 14 -66.25 18.60 38.05
N ARG A 15 -65.40 19.64 38.03
CA ARG A 15 -65.81 20.98 37.70
C ARG A 15 -64.63 21.93 37.50
N ARG A 16 -64.56 22.50 36.25
CA ARG A 16 -64.11 23.84 35.89
C ARG A 16 -62.66 24.22 36.15
N ALA A 17 -61.82 24.10 35.16
CA ALA A 17 -60.71 25.01 34.87
C ALA A 17 -60.35 24.91 33.38
N GLY A 18 -61.24 25.29 32.52
CA GLY A 18 -60.96 25.68 31.16
C GLY A 18 -60.87 27.22 31.19
N LEU A 19 -59.67 27.76 31.03
CA LEU A 19 -59.37 29.09 30.45
C LEU A 19 -57.94 29.58 30.85
N ALA A 20 -56.97 28.75 30.93
CA ALA A 20 -55.60 29.24 31.19
C ALA A 20 -54.55 28.59 30.30
N LEU A 21 -54.93 27.91 29.20
CA LEU A 21 -53.99 27.12 28.37
C LEU A 21 -53.87 27.64 26.92
N VAL A 22 -54.29 28.88 26.62
CA VAL A 22 -54.24 29.43 25.25
C VAL A 22 -53.21 30.60 25.13
N VAL A 23 -52.65 31.11 26.24
CA VAL A 23 -51.66 32.19 26.21
C VAL A 23 -50.21 31.73 26.29
N ALA A 24 -49.96 30.49 26.66
CA ALA A 24 -48.57 29.94 26.73
C ALA A 24 -48.05 29.28 25.48
N ALA A 25 -48.87 29.11 24.41
CA ALA A 25 -48.48 28.48 23.16
C ALA A 25 -47.99 29.43 22.05
N ALA A 26 -48.05 30.74 22.27
CA ALA A 26 -47.69 31.75 21.24
C ALA A 26 -46.27 32.32 21.42
N THR A 27 -45.50 31.95 22.44
CA THR A 27 -44.15 32.48 22.69
C THR A 27 -43.03 31.45 22.42
N LEU A 28 -43.36 30.24 21.89
CA LEU A 28 -42.39 29.19 21.57
C LEU A 28 -42.07 29.10 20.07
N SER A 29 -42.60 29.93 19.21
CA SER A 29 -42.38 29.87 17.77
C SER A 29 -41.38 30.87 17.20
N SER A 30 -40.69 31.67 18.04
CA SER A 30 -39.68 32.64 17.57
C SER A 30 -38.23 32.29 17.98
N GLY A 31 -37.96 31.02 18.38
CA GLY A 31 -36.65 30.57 18.84
C GLY A 31 -35.94 29.59 17.89
N CYS A 32 -36.36 29.38 16.63
CA CYS A 32 -35.77 28.38 15.72
C CYS A 32 -34.92 28.93 14.58
N SER A 33 -34.28 30.07 14.72
CA SER A 33 -33.38 30.57 13.67
C SER A 33 -31.93 30.83 14.10
N LEU A 34 -31.50 30.37 15.32
CA LEU A 34 -30.12 30.50 15.76
C LEU A 34 -29.41 29.15 16.04
N TRP A 35 -30.00 28.03 15.65
CA TRP A 35 -29.37 26.71 15.81
C TRP A 35 -29.01 26.08 14.47
N ASN A 36 -28.38 26.86 13.58
CA ASN A 36 -27.66 26.39 12.42
C ASN A 36 -26.17 26.28 12.71
N GLY A 37 -25.80 26.04 13.95
CA GLY A 37 -24.50 25.60 14.37
C GLY A 37 -24.50 24.06 14.42
N SER A 38 -23.92 23.43 13.42
CA SER A 38 -23.61 22.02 13.35
C SER A 38 -22.88 21.57 14.63
N LEU A 39 -23.60 21.07 15.63
CA LEU A 39 -23.05 20.43 16.83
C LEU A 39 -22.53 19.01 16.56
N TRP A 40 -22.64 18.56 15.35
CA TRP A 40 -21.94 17.38 14.85
C TRP A 40 -20.75 17.89 14.08
N GLY A 41 -19.63 18.06 14.78
CA GLY A 41 -18.33 18.29 14.18
C GLY A 41 -18.00 17.14 13.24
N GLY A 42 -18.54 17.18 12.05
CA GLY A 42 -18.02 16.38 10.96
C GLY A 42 -16.56 16.80 10.80
N SER A 43 -15.64 15.91 11.13
CA SER A 43 -14.23 16.11 10.80
C SER A 43 -14.14 16.21 9.27
N SER A 44 -14.23 17.42 8.74
CA SER A 44 -13.97 17.68 7.33
C SER A 44 -12.53 17.24 7.09
N LYS A 45 -12.34 16.18 6.30
CA LYS A 45 -11.00 15.75 5.90
C LYS A 45 -10.26 16.98 5.38
N PRO A 46 -9.01 17.21 5.80
CA PRO A 46 -8.24 18.33 5.31
C PRO A 46 -8.23 18.34 3.78
N LYS A 47 -8.44 19.50 3.17
CA LYS A 47 -8.37 19.63 1.71
C LYS A 47 -6.94 19.43 1.25
N PRO A 48 -6.71 18.73 0.13
CA PRO A 48 -5.39 18.65 -0.50
C PRO A 48 -4.83 20.05 -0.77
N ALA A 49 -3.53 20.22 -0.56
CA ALA A 49 -2.85 21.47 -0.87
C ALA A 49 -3.07 21.88 -2.32
N GLU A 50 -3.31 23.16 -2.55
CA GLU A 50 -3.39 23.71 -3.90
C GLU A 50 -2.03 23.63 -4.57
N LEU A 51 -2.02 23.16 -5.80
CA LEU A 51 -0.80 23.01 -6.59
C LEU A 51 -0.59 24.27 -7.43
N GLY A 52 0.41 25.06 -7.10
CA GLY A 52 0.86 26.13 -7.96
C GLY A 52 1.37 25.63 -9.32
N PRO A 53 1.57 26.51 -10.28
CA PRO A 53 2.19 26.18 -11.56
C PRO A 53 3.61 25.61 -11.34
N VAL A 54 3.99 24.63 -12.12
CA VAL A 54 5.37 24.11 -12.17
C VAL A 54 5.94 24.52 -13.53
N VAL A 55 7.04 25.25 -13.51
CA VAL A 55 7.84 25.49 -14.71
C VAL A 55 8.74 24.25 -14.89
N PRO A 56 8.58 23.47 -15.98
CA PRO A 56 9.38 22.28 -16.17
C PRO A 56 10.87 22.65 -16.31
N VAL A 57 11.69 22.09 -15.43
CA VAL A 57 13.16 22.19 -15.49
C VAL A 57 13.77 20.95 -16.14
N LEU A 58 13.00 19.86 -16.13
CA LEU A 58 13.35 18.58 -16.74
C LEU A 58 12.38 18.27 -17.87
N GLY A 59 12.87 18.21 -19.11
CA GLY A 59 12.07 17.80 -20.26
C GLY A 59 11.69 16.32 -20.16
N VAL A 60 10.40 16.03 -20.10
CA VAL A 60 9.85 14.67 -20.08
C VAL A 60 8.60 14.63 -20.93
N ARG A 61 8.56 13.72 -21.88
CA ARG A 61 7.39 13.49 -22.74
C ARG A 61 6.74 12.14 -22.48
N GLN A 62 5.44 12.06 -22.70
CA GLN A 62 4.75 10.79 -22.78
C GLN A 62 5.12 10.10 -24.10
N ALA A 63 5.76 8.94 -24.00
CA ALA A 63 6.19 8.16 -25.15
C ALA A 63 5.08 7.24 -25.67
N TRP A 64 4.30 6.67 -24.78
CA TRP A 64 3.21 5.75 -25.11
C TRP A 64 2.18 5.64 -23.97
N THR A 65 1.01 5.12 -24.30
CA THR A 65 0.01 4.66 -23.33
C THR A 65 -0.43 3.25 -23.69
N SER A 66 -0.77 2.48 -22.69
CA SER A 66 -1.41 1.17 -22.79
C SER A 66 -2.52 1.07 -21.74
N LYS A 67 -3.24 -0.03 -21.74
CA LYS A 67 -4.34 -0.22 -20.79
C LYS A 67 -4.41 -1.67 -20.36
N ILE A 68 -4.69 -1.87 -19.06
CA ILE A 68 -5.09 -3.13 -18.44
C ILE A 68 -6.48 -2.94 -17.81
N GLY A 69 -7.08 -3.95 -17.24
CA GLY A 69 -8.31 -3.80 -16.46
C GLY A 69 -8.12 -2.88 -15.24
N SER A 70 -9.21 -2.48 -14.59
CA SER A 70 -9.14 -1.63 -13.40
C SER A 70 -8.28 -2.25 -12.29
N ILE A 71 -7.44 -1.45 -11.67
CA ILE A 71 -6.66 -1.85 -10.50
C ILE A 71 -7.52 -1.74 -9.23
N GLY A 72 -8.36 -0.71 -9.14
CA GLY A 72 -9.22 -0.49 -7.99
C GLY A 72 -8.45 -0.39 -6.67
N ARG A 73 -8.65 -1.39 -5.81
CA ARG A 73 -7.98 -1.51 -4.48
C ARG A 73 -7.05 -2.72 -4.40
N LEU A 74 -6.67 -3.29 -5.52
CA LEU A 74 -5.69 -4.39 -5.54
C LEU A 74 -4.36 -3.88 -4.98
N PRO A 75 -3.77 -4.53 -3.97
CA PRO A 75 -2.37 -4.34 -3.64
C PRO A 75 -1.54 -4.78 -4.86
N LEU A 76 -1.09 -3.79 -5.61
CA LEU A 76 -0.37 -4.03 -6.87
C LEU A 76 1.10 -3.69 -6.68
N ASP A 77 1.96 -4.67 -6.91
CA ASP A 77 3.35 -4.44 -7.27
C ASP A 77 3.51 -4.52 -8.78
N VAL A 78 4.21 -3.55 -9.36
CA VAL A 78 4.56 -3.53 -10.79
C VAL A 78 5.97 -4.05 -10.94
N HIS A 79 6.09 -5.25 -11.48
CA HIS A 79 7.38 -5.90 -11.55
C HIS A 79 8.12 -5.55 -12.85
N VAL A 80 9.42 -5.29 -12.73
CA VAL A 80 10.30 -4.95 -13.87
C VAL A 80 11.42 -5.96 -14.00
N ASN A 81 11.59 -6.50 -15.20
CA ASN A 81 12.72 -7.33 -15.58
C ASN A 81 13.32 -6.77 -16.90
N GLY A 82 14.43 -6.05 -16.79
CA GLY A 82 15.02 -5.34 -17.93
C GLY A 82 14.07 -4.29 -18.51
N THR A 83 13.59 -4.50 -19.73
CA THR A 83 12.59 -3.65 -20.39
C THR A 83 11.18 -4.25 -20.36
N THR A 84 10.98 -5.36 -19.68
CA THR A 84 9.67 -5.98 -19.52
C THR A 84 9.03 -5.50 -18.24
N VAL A 85 7.80 -4.98 -18.33
CA VAL A 85 6.97 -4.59 -17.20
C VAL A 85 5.83 -5.58 -17.07
N THR A 86 5.74 -6.28 -15.93
CA THR A 86 4.64 -7.19 -15.63
C THR A 86 3.67 -6.48 -14.68
N VAL A 87 2.40 -6.47 -15.05
CA VAL A 87 1.32 -5.79 -14.32
C VAL A 87 0.08 -6.66 -14.28
N ALA A 88 -0.76 -6.48 -13.26
CA ALA A 88 -2.02 -7.18 -13.12
C ALA A 88 -3.15 -6.21 -12.79
N SER A 89 -4.39 -6.57 -13.11
CA SER A 89 -5.60 -5.84 -12.75
C SER A 89 -6.48 -6.65 -11.79
N SER A 90 -7.39 -5.95 -11.11
CA SER A 90 -8.23 -6.57 -10.09
C SER A 90 -9.19 -7.64 -10.62
N ASP A 91 -9.49 -7.64 -11.92
CA ASP A 91 -10.37 -8.62 -12.58
C ASP A 91 -9.67 -9.93 -12.95
N GLY A 92 -8.37 -10.05 -12.72
CA GLY A 92 -7.59 -11.25 -13.04
C GLY A 92 -6.83 -11.18 -14.35
N THR A 93 -6.77 -10.03 -15.01
CA THR A 93 -5.92 -9.86 -16.20
C THR A 93 -4.46 -9.64 -15.76
N VAL A 94 -3.52 -10.37 -16.36
CA VAL A 94 -2.07 -10.21 -16.16
C VAL A 94 -1.42 -9.98 -17.51
N ALA A 95 -0.51 -9.02 -17.59
CA ALA A 95 0.18 -8.70 -18.84
C ALA A 95 1.66 -8.42 -18.61
N ALA A 96 2.50 -8.84 -19.55
CA ALA A 96 3.85 -8.36 -19.71
C ALA A 96 3.91 -7.40 -20.89
N ILE A 97 4.50 -6.23 -20.67
CA ILE A 97 4.50 -5.10 -21.60
C ILE A 97 5.96 -4.74 -21.90
N ASP A 98 6.29 -4.49 -23.16
CA ASP A 98 7.57 -3.91 -23.54
C ASP A 98 7.58 -2.40 -23.19
N ALA A 99 8.39 -2.01 -22.23
CA ALA A 99 8.51 -0.62 -21.79
C ALA A 99 9.00 0.33 -22.89
N ARG A 100 9.59 -0.17 -23.98
CA ARG A 100 10.05 0.66 -25.10
C ARG A 100 8.89 1.10 -25.99
N THR A 101 7.83 0.31 -26.10
CA THR A 101 6.73 0.52 -27.04
C THR A 101 5.36 0.67 -26.40
N GLY A 102 5.19 0.14 -25.17
CA GLY A 102 3.90 -0.01 -24.51
C GLY A 102 3.06 -1.16 -25.04
N GLY A 103 3.61 -1.96 -25.99
CA GLY A 103 2.93 -3.13 -26.55
C GLY A 103 2.99 -4.35 -25.63
N ASP A 104 1.95 -5.17 -25.68
CA ASP A 104 1.94 -6.44 -24.97
C ASP A 104 2.97 -7.40 -25.55
N LEU A 105 3.80 -7.99 -24.70
CA LEU A 105 4.56 -9.19 -25.03
C LEU A 105 3.68 -10.42 -24.89
N TRP A 106 2.85 -10.41 -23.87
CA TRP A 106 1.76 -11.37 -23.66
C TRP A 106 0.69 -10.79 -22.71
N ARG A 107 -0.53 -11.32 -22.81
CA ARG A 107 -1.65 -11.02 -21.93
C ARG A 107 -2.42 -12.29 -21.64
N ALA A 108 -2.85 -12.46 -20.39
CA ALA A 108 -3.65 -13.61 -19.95
C ALA A 108 -4.70 -13.17 -18.95
N THR A 109 -5.73 -14.02 -18.79
CA THR A 109 -6.74 -13.86 -17.74
C THR A 109 -6.77 -15.13 -16.90
N VAL A 110 -6.68 -14.98 -15.57
CA VAL A 110 -6.73 -16.13 -14.64
C VAL A 110 -8.15 -16.55 -14.30
N GLY A 111 -9.17 -15.83 -14.80
CA GLY A 111 -10.58 -16.20 -14.71
C GLY A 111 -11.27 -15.83 -13.40
N GLU A 112 -10.58 -15.16 -12.47
CA GLU A 112 -11.15 -14.71 -11.19
C GLU A 112 -10.42 -13.47 -10.66
N PRO A 113 -11.08 -12.67 -9.79
CA PRO A 113 -10.49 -11.47 -9.21
C PRO A 113 -9.25 -11.77 -8.36
N LEU A 114 -8.30 -10.83 -8.36
CA LEU A 114 -7.06 -10.94 -7.59
C LEU A 114 -7.16 -10.31 -6.20
N SER A 115 -6.39 -10.87 -5.26
CA SER A 115 -6.14 -10.31 -3.93
C SER A 115 -4.74 -9.73 -3.79
N ALA A 116 -3.77 -10.21 -4.57
CA ALA A 116 -2.40 -9.72 -4.63
C ALA A 116 -1.76 -10.03 -5.98
N GLY A 117 -0.88 -9.17 -6.42
CA GLY A 117 -0.08 -9.38 -7.63
C GLY A 117 0.71 -8.13 -8.02
N VAL A 118 1.65 -8.25 -8.88
CA VAL A 118 2.20 -9.44 -9.53
C VAL A 118 3.68 -9.59 -9.18
N GLY A 119 4.11 -10.81 -8.88
CA GLY A 119 5.52 -11.12 -8.81
C GLY A 119 5.99 -11.77 -10.11
N SER A 120 7.19 -11.45 -10.59
CA SER A 120 7.75 -12.04 -11.80
C SER A 120 9.28 -12.02 -11.77
N ASP A 121 9.91 -12.99 -12.43
CA ASP A 121 11.35 -12.97 -12.72
C ASP A 121 11.62 -12.84 -14.24
N GLY A 122 10.56 -12.53 -15.01
CA GLY A 122 10.60 -12.45 -16.47
C GLY A 122 10.30 -13.80 -17.17
N LYS A 123 10.49 -14.92 -16.50
CA LYS A 123 10.13 -16.26 -17.01
C LYS A 123 8.75 -16.69 -16.49
N TRP A 124 8.50 -16.49 -15.22
CA TRP A 124 7.24 -16.79 -14.54
C TRP A 124 6.61 -15.51 -14.00
N ALA A 125 5.30 -15.49 -13.97
CA ALA A 125 4.52 -14.48 -13.28
C ALA A 125 3.56 -15.17 -12.30
N ALA A 126 3.44 -14.63 -11.08
CA ALA A 126 2.65 -15.21 -10.01
C ALA A 126 1.67 -14.19 -9.43
N VAL A 127 0.42 -14.59 -9.24
CA VAL A 127 -0.65 -13.80 -8.65
C VAL A 127 -1.44 -14.63 -7.65
N VAL A 128 -2.14 -13.97 -6.73
CA VAL A 128 -3.07 -14.63 -5.79
C VAL A 128 -4.48 -14.14 -6.06
N THR A 129 -5.42 -15.08 -6.13
CA THR A 129 -6.83 -14.78 -6.36
C THR A 129 -7.58 -14.54 -5.05
N GLN A 130 -8.78 -13.95 -5.15
CA GLN A 130 -9.64 -13.74 -3.98
C GLN A 130 -10.17 -15.06 -3.38
N SER A 131 -10.16 -16.15 -4.16
CA SER A 131 -10.48 -17.49 -3.68
C SER A 131 -9.29 -18.23 -3.06
N ASN A 132 -8.20 -17.54 -2.73
CA ASN A 132 -6.97 -18.08 -2.15
C ASN A 132 -6.25 -19.08 -3.05
N GLN A 133 -6.22 -18.83 -4.36
CA GLN A 133 -5.43 -19.63 -5.29
C GLN A 133 -4.15 -18.88 -5.66
N LEU A 134 -3.01 -19.51 -5.50
CA LEU A 134 -1.78 -19.10 -6.15
C LEU A 134 -1.80 -19.56 -7.60
N VAL A 135 -1.69 -18.66 -8.54
CA VAL A 135 -1.68 -18.95 -9.99
C VAL A 135 -0.34 -18.53 -10.56
N VAL A 136 0.33 -19.44 -11.24
CA VAL A 136 1.59 -19.16 -11.91
C VAL A 136 1.45 -19.32 -13.41
N LEU A 137 1.93 -18.30 -14.12
CA LEU A 137 1.87 -18.15 -15.56
C LEU A 137 3.29 -18.16 -16.14
N SER A 138 3.44 -18.63 -17.38
CA SER A 138 4.62 -18.42 -18.20
C SER A 138 4.20 -18.03 -19.61
N GLN A 139 4.74 -16.92 -20.10
CA GLN A 139 4.41 -16.38 -21.43
C GLN A 139 2.88 -16.30 -21.71
N GLY A 140 2.12 -15.86 -20.71
CA GLY A 140 0.67 -15.73 -20.82
C GLY A 140 -0.13 -17.03 -20.71
N ARG A 141 0.49 -18.15 -20.39
CA ARG A 141 -0.19 -19.44 -20.18
C ARG A 141 -0.14 -19.82 -18.71
N GLU A 142 -1.28 -20.21 -18.13
CA GLU A 142 -1.31 -20.79 -16.79
C GLU A 142 -0.54 -22.14 -16.81
N LEU A 143 0.48 -22.26 -15.96
CA LEU A 143 1.23 -23.49 -15.79
C LEU A 143 0.59 -24.37 -14.72
N TRP A 144 0.24 -23.77 -13.61
CA TRP A 144 -0.38 -24.44 -12.48
C TRP A 144 -1.10 -23.48 -11.56
N ARG A 145 -1.99 -24.04 -10.74
CA ARG A 145 -2.75 -23.36 -9.71
C ARG A 145 -2.76 -24.19 -8.44
N LYS A 146 -2.59 -23.54 -7.29
CA LYS A 146 -2.55 -24.22 -5.98
C LYS A 146 -3.35 -23.44 -4.94
N PRO A 147 -4.17 -24.11 -4.12
CA PRO A 147 -4.83 -23.46 -2.99
C PRO A 147 -3.81 -23.06 -1.92
N LEU A 148 -4.02 -21.89 -1.32
CA LEU A 148 -3.29 -21.39 -0.17
C LEU A 148 -4.09 -21.62 1.12
N SER A 149 -3.39 -21.79 2.25
CA SER A 149 -4.02 -21.96 3.57
C SER A 149 -4.63 -20.67 4.11
N ALA A 150 -4.13 -19.52 3.67
CA ALA A 150 -4.60 -18.21 4.11
C ALA A 150 -4.61 -17.22 2.95
N GLN A 151 -5.38 -16.13 3.13
CA GLN A 151 -5.38 -15.01 2.20
C GLN A 151 -4.00 -14.36 2.14
N ALA A 152 -3.54 -14.02 0.95
CA ALA A 152 -2.33 -13.22 0.76
C ALA A 152 -2.70 -11.86 0.15
N TYR A 153 -2.02 -10.82 0.65
CA TYR A 153 -2.15 -9.43 0.17
C TYR A 153 -0.82 -8.88 -0.35
N THR A 154 0.27 -9.58 -0.09
CA THR A 154 1.60 -9.29 -0.62
C THR A 154 1.77 -10.01 -1.95
N ALA A 155 2.30 -9.30 -2.94
CA ALA A 155 2.64 -9.92 -4.23
C ALA A 155 3.57 -11.12 -4.01
N PRO A 156 3.33 -12.29 -4.64
CA PRO A 156 4.26 -13.41 -4.55
C PRO A 156 5.64 -13.01 -5.04
N LEU A 157 6.68 -13.50 -4.40
CA LEU A 157 8.05 -13.30 -4.90
C LEU A 157 8.44 -14.49 -5.77
N VAL A 158 8.83 -14.21 -7.02
CA VAL A 158 9.40 -15.21 -7.93
C VAL A 158 10.91 -15.03 -7.99
N ALA A 159 11.66 -15.97 -7.45
CA ALA A 159 13.12 -15.90 -7.41
C ALA A 159 13.74 -17.30 -7.25
N GLY A 160 14.89 -17.55 -7.89
CA GLY A 160 15.66 -18.79 -7.71
C GLY A 160 14.88 -20.06 -8.06
N ASN A 161 14.08 -20.03 -9.14
CA ASN A 161 13.18 -21.12 -9.55
C ASN A 161 12.11 -21.48 -8.50
N ARG A 162 11.76 -20.55 -7.63
CA ARG A 162 10.73 -20.70 -6.59
C ARG A 162 9.72 -19.56 -6.63
N VAL A 163 8.56 -19.86 -6.10
CA VAL A 163 7.53 -18.87 -5.81
C VAL A 163 7.30 -18.86 -4.31
N PHE A 164 7.52 -17.71 -3.68
CA PHE A 164 7.30 -17.51 -2.25
C PHE A 164 6.02 -16.72 -2.03
N VAL A 165 5.22 -17.13 -1.07
CA VAL A 165 3.96 -16.48 -0.70
C VAL A 165 3.95 -16.17 0.78
N LEU A 166 3.70 -14.91 1.11
CA LEU A 166 3.48 -14.44 2.49
C LEU A 166 1.97 -14.38 2.74
N GLY A 167 1.48 -15.28 3.58
CA GLY A 167 0.07 -15.34 4.01
C GLY A 167 -0.26 -14.32 5.09
N GLY A 168 -1.51 -13.89 5.13
CA GLY A 168 -2.04 -13.02 6.19
C GLY A 168 -2.06 -13.68 7.57
N ASP A 169 -1.93 -15.00 7.64
CA ASP A 169 -1.72 -15.77 8.87
C ASP A 169 -0.24 -15.83 9.29
N ARG A 170 0.64 -15.06 8.66
CA ARG A 170 2.10 -15.06 8.84
C ARG A 170 2.76 -16.39 8.47
N SER A 171 2.13 -17.16 7.62
CA SER A 171 2.78 -18.29 6.94
C SER A 171 3.65 -17.77 5.80
N LEU A 172 4.81 -18.37 5.63
CA LEU A 172 5.66 -18.18 4.47
C LEU A 172 5.82 -19.52 3.80
N THR A 173 5.34 -19.63 2.57
CA THR A 173 5.33 -20.88 1.82
C THR A 173 6.16 -20.76 0.56
N ALA A 174 6.98 -21.76 0.26
CA ALA A 174 7.72 -21.87 -0.99
C ALA A 174 7.17 -23.01 -1.86
N PHE A 175 7.08 -22.70 -3.15
CA PHE A 175 6.70 -23.64 -4.18
C PHE A 175 7.78 -23.72 -5.27
N ASP A 176 7.96 -24.87 -5.88
CA ASP A 176 8.69 -25.00 -7.14
C ASP A 176 7.99 -24.21 -8.23
N ALA A 177 8.69 -23.33 -8.93
CA ALA A 177 8.07 -22.43 -9.90
C ALA A 177 7.58 -23.16 -11.16
N ALA A 178 8.23 -24.25 -11.55
CA ALA A 178 7.88 -25.00 -12.76
C ALA A 178 6.68 -25.94 -12.55
N GLY A 179 6.63 -26.64 -11.41
CA GLY A 179 5.63 -27.70 -11.17
C GLY A 179 4.62 -27.40 -10.07
N GLY A 180 4.83 -26.33 -9.30
CA GLY A 180 3.93 -25.96 -8.20
C GLY A 180 3.98 -26.92 -7.00
N THR A 181 5.03 -27.74 -6.89
CA THR A 181 5.24 -28.59 -5.72
C THR A 181 5.57 -27.71 -4.50
N LYS A 182 4.83 -27.87 -3.40
CA LYS A 182 5.15 -27.20 -2.16
C LYS A 182 6.46 -27.74 -1.59
N LEU A 183 7.46 -26.87 -1.44
CA LEU A 183 8.79 -27.22 -0.95
C LEU A 183 8.85 -27.19 0.57
N TRP A 184 8.34 -26.11 1.17
CA TRP A 184 8.28 -25.93 2.61
C TRP A 184 7.22 -24.90 2.99
N ASN A 185 6.85 -24.89 4.26
CA ASN A 185 6.00 -23.87 4.88
C ASN A 185 6.53 -23.56 6.28
N GLN A 186 6.60 -22.28 6.60
CA GLN A 186 6.93 -21.79 7.93
C GLN A 186 5.78 -20.94 8.45
N GLN A 187 5.28 -21.29 9.63
CA GLN A 187 4.25 -20.54 10.35
C GLN A 187 4.90 -19.83 11.53
N ARG A 188 4.58 -18.53 11.69
CA ARG A 188 5.08 -17.76 12.82
C ARG A 188 3.93 -17.20 13.66
N PRO A 189 4.11 -17.16 14.98
CA PRO A 189 3.13 -16.49 15.85
C PRO A 189 3.14 -14.98 15.60
N GLY A 190 2.02 -14.33 15.82
CA GLY A 190 1.90 -12.88 15.69
C GLY A 190 0.48 -12.39 15.94
N GLU A 191 0.27 -11.09 15.83
CA GLU A 191 -1.02 -10.46 16.01
C GLU A 191 -2.02 -10.94 14.93
N PRO A 192 -3.32 -11.07 15.26
CA PRO A 192 -4.30 -11.65 14.34
C PRO A 192 -4.61 -10.75 13.13
N LEU A 193 -4.41 -9.45 13.27
CA LEU A 193 -4.69 -8.49 12.20
C LEU A 193 -3.49 -8.30 11.29
N VAL A 194 -3.75 -8.17 9.99
CA VAL A 194 -2.78 -7.79 8.96
C VAL A 194 -3.36 -6.71 8.07
N LEU A 195 -2.49 -5.88 7.50
CA LEU A 195 -2.88 -4.88 6.52
C LEU A 195 -3.27 -5.56 5.20
N ARG A 196 -4.34 -5.07 4.58
CA ARG A 196 -4.64 -5.40 3.18
C ARG A 196 -3.83 -4.50 2.25
N GLN A 197 -2.52 -4.69 2.28
CA GLN A 197 -1.55 -3.89 1.55
C GLN A 197 -0.34 -4.77 1.22
N ASP A 198 0.43 -4.37 0.21
CA ASP A 198 1.66 -5.08 -0.14
C ASP A 198 2.67 -5.00 1.00
N GLY A 199 3.12 -6.16 1.47
CA GLY A 199 4.08 -6.32 2.55
C GLY A 199 5.50 -6.55 2.03
N LEU A 200 6.48 -6.50 2.93
CA LEU A 200 7.87 -6.77 2.58
C LEU A 200 8.07 -8.26 2.30
N LEU A 201 8.40 -8.58 1.04
CA LEU A 201 8.85 -9.91 0.60
C LEU A 201 9.88 -9.72 -0.53
N THR A 202 11.13 -10.04 -0.27
CA THR A 202 12.24 -9.84 -1.24
C THR A 202 13.35 -10.85 -1.02
N ALA A 203 14.34 -10.88 -1.91
CA ALA A 203 15.53 -11.71 -1.80
C ALA A 203 16.81 -10.86 -1.89
N VAL A 204 17.78 -11.17 -1.05
CA VAL A 204 19.11 -10.55 -1.05
C VAL A 204 20.16 -11.64 -0.98
N GLY A 205 20.98 -11.75 -2.04
CA GLY A 205 21.90 -12.86 -2.16
C GLY A 205 21.17 -14.22 -2.08
N ASP A 206 21.54 -15.02 -1.12
CA ASP A 206 20.96 -16.32 -0.82
C ASP A 206 19.92 -16.29 0.32
N THR A 207 19.49 -15.11 0.72
CA THR A 207 18.55 -14.93 1.85
C THR A 207 17.21 -14.39 1.37
N LEU A 208 16.14 -15.11 1.69
CA LEU A 208 14.77 -14.64 1.55
C LEU A 208 14.41 -13.75 2.74
N ILE A 209 13.88 -12.56 2.48
CA ILE A 209 13.53 -11.58 3.51
C ILE A 209 12.04 -11.34 3.48
N ALA A 210 11.38 -11.49 4.63
CA ALA A 210 9.96 -11.16 4.81
C ALA A 210 9.75 -10.22 5.98
N GLY A 211 8.73 -9.34 5.86
CA GLY A 211 8.25 -8.50 6.94
C GLY A 211 7.21 -9.24 7.78
N MET A 212 7.42 -9.35 9.08
CA MET A 212 6.51 -10.03 10.00
C MET A 212 6.43 -9.29 11.33
N SER A 213 5.26 -8.71 11.65
CA SER A 213 5.01 -8.04 12.94
C SER A 213 6.06 -6.99 13.31
N GLY A 214 6.42 -6.11 12.38
CA GLY A 214 7.41 -5.06 12.59
C GLY A 214 8.87 -5.51 12.57
N ARG A 215 9.12 -6.79 12.27
CA ARG A 215 10.47 -7.36 12.14
C ARG A 215 10.79 -7.67 10.68
N MET A 216 12.01 -7.41 10.29
CA MET A 216 12.58 -7.95 9.07
C MET A 216 13.18 -9.31 9.42
N VAL A 217 12.75 -10.37 8.77
CA VAL A 217 13.18 -11.75 9.07
C VAL A 217 13.86 -12.32 7.84
N GLY A 218 15.09 -12.77 8.02
CA GLY A 218 15.86 -13.48 6.99
C GLY A 218 15.68 -14.98 7.11
N PHE A 219 15.35 -15.63 5.99
CA PHE A 219 15.13 -17.08 5.90
C PHE A 219 16.09 -17.72 4.90
N ASN A 220 16.40 -18.97 5.16
CA ASN A 220 17.01 -19.83 4.15
C ASN A 220 15.94 -20.17 3.08
N PRO A 221 16.12 -19.79 1.79
CA PRO A 221 15.14 -20.03 0.76
C PRO A 221 14.92 -21.51 0.41
N ASP A 222 15.87 -22.40 0.79
CA ASP A 222 15.78 -23.82 0.47
C ASP A 222 14.87 -24.60 1.41
N ASN A 223 14.82 -24.21 2.69
CA ASN A 223 14.11 -24.97 3.72
C ASN A 223 13.26 -24.11 4.69
N GLY A 224 13.27 -22.78 4.52
CA GLY A 224 12.50 -21.84 5.33
C GLY A 224 13.01 -21.62 6.76
N THR A 225 14.18 -22.14 7.14
CA THR A 225 14.74 -21.91 8.48
C THR A 225 15.13 -20.44 8.64
N VAL A 226 14.84 -19.86 9.82
CA VAL A 226 15.23 -18.49 10.15
C VAL A 226 16.74 -18.39 10.31
N ARG A 227 17.34 -17.43 9.64
CA ARG A 227 18.76 -17.07 9.76
C ARG A 227 18.96 -15.96 10.77
N TRP A 228 18.09 -14.94 10.75
CA TRP A 228 18.17 -13.77 11.64
C TRP A 228 16.83 -13.04 11.70
N GLU A 229 16.66 -12.19 12.71
CA GLU A 229 15.52 -11.29 12.90
C GLU A 229 16.01 -9.92 13.33
N ALA A 230 15.56 -8.87 12.65
CA ALA A 230 15.88 -7.49 12.94
C ALA A 230 14.60 -6.68 13.22
N PRO A 231 14.36 -6.24 14.48
CA PRO A 231 13.18 -5.47 14.84
C PRO A 231 13.32 -4.03 14.36
N LEU A 232 12.48 -3.60 13.40
CA LEU A 232 12.39 -2.21 12.93
C LEU A 232 11.34 -1.42 13.72
N ALA A 233 10.29 -2.09 14.19
CA ALA A 233 9.27 -1.50 15.03
C ALA A 233 8.72 -2.55 16.00
N SER A 234 8.14 -2.10 17.09
CA SER A 234 7.47 -2.95 18.07
C SER A 234 5.99 -2.59 18.16
N PRO A 235 5.10 -3.57 18.28
CA PRO A 235 3.69 -3.32 18.56
C PRO A 235 3.53 -2.42 19.80
N ARG A 236 2.68 -1.40 19.68
CA ARG A 236 2.39 -0.46 20.77
C ARG A 236 0.88 -0.30 20.88
N GLY A 237 0.38 -0.12 22.11
CA GLY A 237 -1.04 0.07 22.35
C GLY A 237 -1.69 -1.10 23.08
N THR A 238 -2.98 -0.96 23.35
CA THR A 238 -3.77 -1.87 24.20
C THR A 238 -4.73 -2.75 23.41
N ASN A 239 -5.03 -2.39 22.16
CA ASN A 239 -5.91 -3.16 21.29
C ASN A 239 -5.18 -3.60 20.00
N ASP A 240 -5.76 -4.56 19.28
CA ASP A 240 -5.15 -5.19 18.11
C ASP A 240 -4.86 -4.20 16.98
N VAL A 241 -5.67 -3.14 16.84
CA VAL A 241 -5.47 -2.12 15.79
C VAL A 241 -4.28 -1.24 16.11
N GLU A 242 -4.12 -0.82 17.38
CA GLU A 242 -2.97 -0.04 17.83
C GLU A 242 -1.66 -0.85 17.79
N ARG A 243 -1.78 -2.17 17.96
CA ARG A 243 -0.65 -3.11 17.91
C ARG A 243 -0.25 -3.53 16.50
N LEU A 244 -1.04 -3.11 15.49
CA LEU A 244 -0.78 -3.45 14.10
C LEU A 244 0.50 -2.77 13.62
N VAL A 245 1.53 -3.57 13.39
CA VAL A 245 2.83 -3.12 12.87
C VAL A 245 3.25 -4.08 11.77
N GLU A 246 3.22 -3.61 10.53
CA GLU A 246 3.63 -4.39 9.36
C GLU A 246 4.74 -3.66 8.59
N LEU A 247 5.68 -4.41 8.04
CA LEU A 247 6.67 -3.87 7.12
C LEU A 247 6.08 -3.84 5.72
N LEU A 248 6.17 -2.68 5.10
CA LEU A 248 5.57 -2.41 3.80
C LEU A 248 6.45 -2.92 2.66
N GLY A 249 5.82 -3.32 1.58
CA GLY A 249 6.46 -3.58 0.31
C GLY A 249 7.12 -2.33 -0.26
N ARG A 250 7.91 -2.47 -1.30
CA ARG A 250 8.86 -1.48 -1.83
C ARG A 250 9.87 -1.01 -0.79
N VAL A 251 11.00 -1.66 -0.83
CA VAL A 251 12.16 -1.39 0.03
C VAL A 251 13.29 -0.76 -0.80
N SER A 252 14.21 -0.08 -0.13
CA SER A 252 15.45 0.37 -0.76
C SER A 252 16.56 -0.59 -0.40
N ARG A 253 17.17 -1.19 -1.43
CA ARG A 253 18.30 -2.11 -1.29
C ARG A 253 19.55 -1.51 -1.92
N GLU A 254 20.66 -1.62 -1.18
CA GLU A 254 22.01 -1.30 -1.68
C GLU A 254 23.00 -2.29 -1.07
N GLY A 255 23.54 -3.20 -1.90
CA GLY A 255 24.34 -4.32 -1.41
C GLY A 255 23.59 -5.13 -0.35
N ASP A 256 24.20 -5.27 0.83
CA ASP A 256 23.61 -5.94 1.99
C ASP A 256 22.76 -5.02 2.88
N SER A 257 22.67 -3.73 2.57
CA SER A 257 21.83 -2.79 3.30
C SER A 257 20.41 -2.79 2.72
N VAL A 258 19.44 -3.23 3.50
CA VAL A 258 18.01 -3.14 3.16
C VAL A 258 17.33 -2.18 4.12
N CYS A 259 16.69 -1.16 3.56
CA CYS A 259 15.92 -0.20 4.32
C CYS A 259 14.43 -0.36 4.00
N ALA A 260 13.61 -0.38 5.05
CA ALA A 260 12.18 -0.59 4.96
C ALA A 260 11.41 0.37 5.87
N ARG A 261 10.11 0.46 5.63
CA ARG A 261 9.16 1.21 6.47
C ARG A 261 8.26 0.24 7.23
N ALA A 262 8.09 0.48 8.51
CA ALA A 262 6.98 -0.04 9.29
C ALA A 262 5.81 0.93 9.21
N TYR A 263 4.63 0.44 8.90
CA TYR A 263 3.40 1.21 8.71
C TYR A 263 3.15 2.17 9.87
N GLN A 264 3.07 3.46 9.57
CA GLN A 264 2.82 4.57 10.52
C GLN A 264 3.70 4.53 11.78
N ALA A 265 4.88 3.94 11.75
CA ALA A 265 5.73 3.77 12.92
C ALA A 265 7.16 4.24 12.71
N THR A 266 7.90 3.61 11.81
CA THR A 266 9.34 3.88 11.63
C THR A 266 9.79 3.68 10.19
N VAL A 267 10.93 4.28 9.86
CA VAL A 267 11.81 3.90 8.76
C VAL A 267 13.11 3.42 9.36
N GLY A 268 13.72 2.38 8.82
CA GLY A 268 15.00 1.89 9.30
C GLY A 268 15.74 1.03 8.29
N CYS A 269 17.02 0.88 8.49
CA CYS A 269 17.91 0.07 7.68
C CYS A 269 18.48 -1.10 8.49
N VAL A 270 18.63 -2.23 7.81
CA VAL A 270 19.19 -3.48 8.34
C VAL A 270 20.39 -3.88 7.49
N ASP A 271 21.47 -4.26 8.14
CA ASP A 271 22.56 -5.02 7.52
C ASP A 271 22.14 -6.49 7.45
N THR A 272 21.80 -6.96 6.25
CA THR A 272 21.24 -8.30 6.03
C THR A 272 22.30 -9.40 6.12
N SER A 273 23.58 -9.07 5.99
CA SER A 273 24.67 -10.03 6.16
C SER A 273 24.86 -10.42 7.62
N ARG A 274 24.55 -9.50 8.54
CA ARG A 274 24.64 -9.68 9.99
C ARG A 274 23.27 -9.87 10.66
N GLY A 275 22.18 -9.51 9.99
CA GLY A 275 20.83 -9.48 10.57
C GLY A 275 20.66 -8.43 11.66
N THR A 276 21.38 -7.30 11.57
CA THR A 276 21.38 -6.26 12.61
C THR A 276 20.79 -4.96 12.10
N VAL A 277 20.01 -4.28 12.96
CA VAL A 277 19.50 -2.95 12.68
C VAL A 277 20.62 -1.94 12.71
N ALA A 278 20.83 -1.22 11.61
CA ALA A 278 21.80 -0.14 11.53
C ALA A 278 21.28 1.12 12.23
N TRP A 279 20.03 1.48 11.95
CA TRP A 279 19.34 2.60 12.59
C TRP A 279 17.82 2.52 12.33
N THR A 280 17.05 3.24 13.15
CA THR A 280 15.62 3.48 12.95
C THR A 280 15.29 4.95 13.23
N ARG A 281 14.26 5.49 12.56
CA ARG A 281 13.70 6.83 12.79
C ARG A 281 12.18 6.77 12.81
N PRO A 282 11.51 7.55 13.65
CA PRO A 282 10.06 7.69 13.61
C PRO A 282 9.60 8.22 12.25
N ALA A 283 8.54 7.65 11.71
CA ALA A 283 7.94 8.04 10.44
C ALA A 283 6.47 7.60 10.41
N SER A 284 5.59 8.42 9.81
CA SER A 284 4.14 8.19 9.84
C SER A 284 3.56 7.77 8.49
N GLY A 285 4.41 7.36 7.55
CA GLY A 285 3.98 6.99 6.20
C GLY A 285 3.26 5.65 6.13
N THR A 286 2.46 5.50 5.08
CA THR A 286 1.66 4.31 4.77
C THR A 286 2.14 3.57 3.53
N GLU A 287 3.17 4.08 2.87
CA GLU A 287 3.75 3.54 1.65
C GLU A 287 5.22 3.17 1.88
N GLY A 288 5.76 2.29 1.06
CA GLY A 288 7.17 1.91 1.13
C GLY A 288 8.13 3.07 0.84
N ILE A 289 9.41 2.75 0.74
CA ILE A 289 10.49 3.72 0.51
C ILE A 289 11.35 3.29 -0.67
N HIS A 290 12.07 4.24 -1.24
CA HIS A 290 13.08 3.96 -2.26
C HIS A 290 14.27 4.90 -2.09
N GLY A 291 15.41 4.55 -2.70
CA GLY A 291 16.61 5.37 -2.61
C GLY A 291 17.82 4.66 -3.21
N ASP A 292 19.00 5.21 -2.95
CA ASP A 292 20.29 4.68 -3.39
C ASP A 292 21.26 4.48 -2.20
N GLY A 293 22.53 4.35 -2.50
CA GLY A 293 23.60 4.18 -1.48
C GLY A 293 23.78 5.38 -0.53
N THR A 294 23.21 6.55 -0.84
CA THR A 294 23.39 7.78 -0.06
C THR A 294 22.11 8.31 0.57
N MET A 295 20.99 8.20 -0.13
CA MET A 295 19.72 8.83 0.25
C MET A 295 18.56 7.84 0.20
N LEU A 296 17.61 8.03 1.10
CA LEU A 296 16.31 7.36 1.13
C LEU A 296 15.21 8.38 1.03
N PHE A 297 14.11 8.01 0.37
CA PHE A 297 12.95 8.85 0.19
C PHE A 297 11.69 8.10 0.59
N GLY A 298 10.75 8.82 1.20
CA GLY A 298 9.45 8.28 1.59
C GLY A 298 8.39 9.35 1.62
N THR A 299 7.15 8.92 1.57
CA THR A 299 5.96 9.76 1.64
C THR A 299 5.23 9.53 2.95
N GLU A 300 4.90 10.59 3.66
CA GLU A 300 4.18 10.52 4.94
C GLU A 300 2.66 10.54 4.70
N SER A 301 1.89 10.04 5.66
CA SER A 301 0.42 9.95 5.57
C SER A 301 -0.27 11.31 5.42
N ASN A 302 0.38 12.38 5.81
CA ASN A 302 -0.09 13.76 5.62
C ASN A 302 0.30 14.37 4.26
N GLY A 303 0.96 13.60 3.36
CA GLY A 303 1.41 14.06 2.04
C GLY A 303 2.75 14.78 2.04
N THR A 304 3.49 14.80 3.15
CA THR A 304 4.87 15.29 3.18
C THR A 304 5.80 14.27 2.51
N VAL A 305 6.74 14.72 1.71
CA VAL A 305 7.83 13.90 1.19
C VAL A 305 9.08 14.17 2.00
N ILE A 306 9.75 13.12 2.47
CA ILE A 306 10.95 13.23 3.30
C ILE A 306 12.11 12.49 2.65
N ALA A 307 13.29 13.09 2.75
CA ALA A 307 14.56 12.47 2.43
C ALA A 307 15.39 12.25 3.69
N TRP A 308 15.98 11.08 3.81
CA TRP A 308 16.91 10.72 4.89
C TRP A 308 18.27 10.33 4.31
N LYS A 309 19.33 10.62 5.05
CA LYS A 309 20.65 10.03 4.76
C LYS A 309 20.61 8.54 5.04
N ARG A 310 21.07 7.74 4.09
CA ARG A 310 21.09 6.27 4.28
C ARG A 310 21.99 5.81 5.39
N SER A 311 23.08 6.55 5.64
CA SER A 311 24.11 6.19 6.65
C SER A 311 23.60 6.14 8.09
N ASP A 312 22.72 7.07 8.47
CA ASP A 312 22.33 7.27 9.87
C ASP A 312 20.83 7.65 10.06
N GLY A 313 20.09 7.77 8.98
CA GLY A 313 18.68 8.18 8.99
C GLY A 313 18.47 9.64 9.36
N ALA A 314 19.48 10.50 9.34
CA ALA A 314 19.29 11.93 9.54
C ALA A 314 18.47 12.50 8.38
N GLN A 315 17.44 13.33 8.71
CA GLN A 315 16.64 14.00 7.71
C GLN A 315 17.49 14.99 6.94
N ALA A 316 17.53 14.85 5.61
CA ALA A 316 18.23 15.77 4.71
C ALA A 316 17.34 16.93 4.30
N TRP A 317 16.10 16.64 3.89
CA TRP A 317 15.09 17.63 3.56
C TRP A 317 13.67 17.08 3.74
N SER A 318 12.69 17.97 3.72
CA SER A 318 11.27 17.62 3.67
C SER A 318 10.50 18.62 2.80
N LEU A 319 9.51 18.13 2.07
CA LEU A 319 8.62 18.92 1.23
C LEU A 319 7.17 18.74 1.71
N ASP A 320 6.51 19.85 2.07
CA ASP A 320 5.11 19.85 2.55
C ASP A 320 4.10 20.42 1.54
N LYS A 321 4.54 20.81 0.34
CA LYS A 321 3.68 21.39 -0.72
C LYS A 321 2.69 20.39 -1.33
N LEU A 322 2.80 19.09 -1.00
CA LEU A 322 1.87 18.04 -1.40
C LEU A 322 0.95 17.58 -0.25
N ARG A 323 0.83 18.39 0.82
CA ARG A 323 0.03 18.05 1.99
C ARG A 323 -1.38 17.62 1.64
N TYR A 324 -1.84 16.58 2.37
CA TYR A 324 -3.17 15.97 2.27
C TYR A 324 -3.49 15.33 0.92
N ARG A 325 -2.48 15.13 0.03
CA ARG A 325 -2.56 14.25 -1.12
C ARG A 325 -2.10 12.86 -0.71
N ARG A 326 -2.79 11.85 -1.19
CA ARG A 326 -2.36 10.46 -1.01
C ARG A 326 -1.28 10.18 -2.06
N LEU A 327 -0.06 10.10 -1.60
CA LEU A 327 1.10 9.85 -2.45
C LEU A 327 1.43 8.36 -2.47
N THR A 328 1.93 7.87 -3.59
CA THR A 328 2.51 6.53 -3.70
C THR A 328 3.86 6.45 -3.00
N ALA A 329 4.40 5.24 -2.82
CA ALA A 329 5.82 5.10 -2.56
C ALA A 329 6.64 5.78 -3.67
N PRO A 330 7.78 6.40 -3.31
CA PRO A 330 8.61 7.11 -4.29
C PRO A 330 9.41 6.15 -5.16
N LEU A 331 9.86 6.67 -6.31
CA LEU A 331 10.92 6.11 -7.12
C LEU A 331 12.05 7.13 -7.24
N LEU A 332 13.25 6.75 -6.86
CA LEU A 332 14.44 7.54 -7.26
C LEU A 332 14.84 7.14 -8.68
N LEU A 333 14.86 8.12 -9.58
CA LEU A 333 15.23 7.96 -10.99
C LEU A 333 16.22 9.07 -11.38
N GLY A 334 17.50 8.74 -11.44
CA GLY A 334 18.57 9.69 -11.63
C GLY A 334 18.57 10.80 -10.58
N ARG A 335 18.40 12.07 -11.01
CA ARG A 335 18.30 13.21 -10.10
C ARG A 335 16.88 13.52 -9.60
N SER A 336 15.90 12.69 -9.95
CA SER A 336 14.49 12.93 -9.64
C SER A 336 13.96 11.91 -8.66
N VAL A 337 13.19 12.38 -7.66
CA VAL A 337 12.29 11.58 -6.84
C VAL A 337 10.90 11.69 -7.46
N VAL A 338 10.37 10.57 -7.92
CA VAL A 338 9.07 10.50 -8.60
C VAL A 338 8.02 9.97 -7.64
N VAL A 339 6.93 10.70 -7.48
CA VAL A 339 5.76 10.26 -6.67
C VAL A 339 4.47 10.50 -7.47
N GLY A 340 3.56 9.54 -7.43
CA GLY A 340 2.20 9.68 -7.95
C GLY A 340 1.23 10.14 -6.87
N ASP A 341 0.15 10.80 -7.25
CA ASP A 341 -0.92 11.18 -6.32
C ASP A 341 -2.29 10.60 -6.69
N ASP A 342 -3.25 10.78 -5.80
CA ASP A 342 -4.63 10.29 -5.96
C ASP A 342 -5.47 11.07 -6.98
N SER A 343 -4.92 12.14 -7.56
CA SER A 343 -5.49 12.88 -8.69
C SER A 343 -4.91 12.43 -10.05
N GLY A 344 -4.00 11.44 -10.06
CA GLY A 344 -3.33 10.98 -11.28
C GLY A 344 -2.19 11.89 -11.74
N LEU A 345 -1.71 12.78 -10.88
CA LEU A 345 -0.53 13.57 -11.17
C LEU A 345 0.73 12.82 -10.74
N VAL A 346 1.79 12.99 -11.53
CA VAL A 346 3.11 12.44 -11.24
C VAL A 346 4.07 13.61 -11.03
N HIS A 347 4.55 13.75 -9.80
CA HIS A 347 5.45 14.82 -9.41
C HIS A 347 6.90 14.34 -9.50
N LEU A 348 7.72 15.08 -10.21
CA LEU A 348 9.16 14.89 -10.26
C LEU A 348 9.81 15.95 -9.37
N LEU A 349 10.45 15.51 -8.30
CA LEU A 349 11.08 16.35 -7.31
C LEU A 349 12.60 16.22 -7.40
N SER A 350 13.32 17.28 -7.11
CA SER A 350 14.78 17.22 -7.01
C SER A 350 15.21 16.29 -5.87
N ARG A 351 16.14 15.41 -6.16
CA ARG A 351 16.76 14.52 -5.20
C ARG A 351 17.44 15.27 -4.05
N ASP A 352 18.03 16.44 -4.37
CA ASP A 352 18.93 17.14 -3.47
C ASP A 352 18.20 18.01 -2.43
N ASP A 353 17.07 18.62 -2.83
CA ASP A 353 16.33 19.58 -1.99
C ASP A 353 14.79 19.46 -2.04
N GLY A 354 14.27 18.53 -2.86
CA GLY A 354 12.82 18.33 -3.00
C GLY A 354 12.11 19.37 -3.87
N ALA A 355 12.81 20.29 -4.53
CA ALA A 355 12.20 21.26 -5.44
C ALA A 355 11.47 20.57 -6.59
N PHE A 356 10.34 21.17 -7.07
CA PHE A 356 9.65 20.61 -8.24
C PHE A 356 10.49 20.76 -9.50
N LEU A 357 10.73 19.65 -10.18
CA LEU A 357 11.41 19.61 -11.48
C LEU A 357 10.41 19.53 -12.65
N ASN A 358 9.31 18.79 -12.47
CA ASN A 358 8.23 18.68 -13.44
C ASN A 358 7.00 18.08 -12.79
N ARG A 359 5.86 18.16 -13.48
CA ARG A 359 4.60 17.50 -13.13
C ARG A 359 3.96 16.95 -14.39
N LEU A 360 3.74 15.62 -14.40
CA LEU A 360 3.14 14.93 -15.52
C LEU A 360 1.68 14.60 -15.19
N THR A 361 0.87 14.48 -16.22
CA THR A 361 -0.56 14.14 -16.09
C THR A 361 -0.83 12.74 -16.61
N THR A 362 -1.85 12.09 -16.06
CA THR A 362 -2.40 10.83 -16.52
C THR A 362 -3.90 10.98 -16.76
N ASP A 363 -4.69 9.91 -16.61
CA ASP A 363 -6.16 9.91 -16.80
C ASP A 363 -6.95 10.51 -15.62
N GLY A 364 -6.31 11.01 -14.60
CA GLY A 364 -6.98 11.61 -13.44
C GLY A 364 -7.58 10.61 -12.42
N SER A 365 -7.46 9.31 -12.65
CA SER A 365 -8.06 8.29 -11.77
C SER A 365 -7.21 7.96 -10.52
N GLY A 366 -6.10 8.63 -10.35
CA GLY A 366 -5.12 8.38 -9.30
C GLY A 366 -4.09 7.31 -9.67
N VAL A 367 -2.85 7.51 -9.23
CA VAL A 367 -1.80 6.52 -9.41
C VAL A 367 -2.04 5.34 -8.47
N ALA A 368 -1.98 4.13 -9.01
CA ALA A 368 -2.38 2.91 -8.29
C ALA A 368 -1.23 2.23 -7.55
N ALA A 369 -0.03 2.30 -8.09
CA ALA A 369 1.16 1.66 -7.56
C ALA A 369 2.35 2.62 -7.60
N ALA A 370 3.42 2.29 -6.89
CA ALA A 370 4.66 3.03 -6.99
C ALA A 370 5.14 3.09 -8.45
N PRO A 371 5.58 4.25 -8.96
CA PRO A 371 6.21 4.33 -10.28
C PRO A 371 7.41 3.41 -10.38
N VAL A 372 7.68 2.87 -11.57
CA VAL A 372 8.83 2.00 -11.82
C VAL A 372 9.64 2.51 -13.02
N ALA A 373 10.92 2.15 -13.05
CA ALA A 373 11.79 2.40 -14.19
C ALA A 373 12.10 1.10 -14.92
N ALA A 374 11.86 1.06 -16.22
CA ALA A 374 12.16 -0.07 -17.09
C ALA A 374 13.03 0.41 -18.26
N GLY A 375 14.34 0.18 -18.17
CA GLY A 375 15.32 0.85 -19.01
C GLY A 375 15.23 2.38 -18.83
N GLU A 376 15.07 3.12 -19.91
CA GLU A 376 14.94 4.58 -19.90
C GLU A 376 13.49 5.08 -19.71
N THR A 377 12.54 4.17 -19.53
CA THR A 377 11.12 4.51 -19.43
C THR A 377 10.65 4.52 -17.99
N LEU A 378 10.14 5.67 -17.55
CA LEU A 378 9.34 5.77 -16.34
C LEU A 378 7.94 5.22 -16.64
N VAL A 379 7.51 4.19 -15.93
CA VAL A 379 6.19 3.58 -16.10
C VAL A 379 5.31 3.87 -14.88
N VAL A 380 4.10 4.35 -15.16
CA VAL A 380 3.09 4.71 -14.15
C VAL A 380 1.78 3.97 -14.47
N VAL A 381 1.19 3.35 -13.46
CA VAL A 381 -0.09 2.64 -13.57
C VAL A 381 -1.15 3.37 -12.76
N THR A 382 -2.32 3.63 -13.37
CA THR A 382 -3.43 4.32 -12.72
C THR A 382 -4.52 3.36 -12.26
N ARG A 383 -5.41 3.84 -11.38
CA ARG A 383 -6.48 3.02 -10.81
C ARG A 383 -7.50 2.51 -11.83
N ASN A 384 -7.74 3.27 -12.90
CA ASN A 384 -8.58 2.81 -14.01
C ASN A 384 -7.85 1.89 -14.99
N GLY A 385 -6.59 1.51 -14.68
CA GLY A 385 -5.79 0.60 -15.46
C GLY A 385 -5.08 1.25 -16.65
N GLY A 386 -4.97 2.57 -16.70
CA GLY A 386 -4.08 3.26 -17.64
C GLY A 386 -2.63 2.95 -17.29
N ILE A 387 -1.81 2.69 -18.30
CA ILE A 387 -0.37 2.48 -18.16
C ILE A 387 0.34 3.50 -19.05
N TYR A 388 1.18 4.31 -18.45
CA TYR A 388 1.83 5.44 -19.11
C TYR A 388 3.33 5.24 -19.09
N GLY A 389 3.96 5.34 -20.25
CA GLY A 389 5.41 5.37 -20.42
C GLY A 389 5.89 6.77 -20.70
N PHE A 390 6.78 7.29 -19.85
CA PHE A 390 7.39 8.60 -19.98
C PHE A 390 8.89 8.46 -20.20
N ARG A 391 9.48 9.38 -21.01
CA ARG A 391 10.91 9.40 -21.31
C ARG A 391 11.44 10.83 -21.31
N PRO A 392 12.76 11.01 -21.13
CA PRO A 392 13.41 12.28 -21.41
C PRO A 392 13.14 12.76 -22.84
N GLU A 393 13.05 14.09 -23.00
CA GLU A 393 13.03 14.74 -24.33
C GLU A 393 14.38 14.76 -24.98
#